data_ab4d235fc7b74a20ecfdd299d2e309ce
#
_entry.id   ab4d235fc7b74a20ecfdd299d2e309ce
#
_cell.length_a   1.000
_cell.length_b   1.000
_cell.length_c   1.000
_cell.angle_alpha   90.00
_cell.angle_beta   90.00
_cell.angle_gamma   90.00
#
_symmetry.space_group_name_H-M   'P 1'
#
loop_
_entity.id
_entity.type
_entity.pdbx_description
1 polymer ?
#
loop_
_entity_poly.entity_id
_entity_poly.type
_entity_poly.pdbx_seq_one_letter_code
_entity_poly.pdbx_strand_id
1 'polypeptide(L)'
;MKLSEIHMRDPFILPYEGVYYLYGTRSFHDTGFDVYTSTDLVTWSEPHSVFEKSPDFWGTIDFWAPEVHVYKGKFYMFATFINDHTNRGTAILVADSPMGPFRPHSDGAVTPKEWMCLDGTFHLDEDGQPWMVFCHEWVQIQDGTVCAIKLSDDLHHASSEPIELWKASDAPCVRHLGWNDEAFVTDGPFIFRHDGKLMSLWASFDETGYIEVMACSDNGRIDGNWSVDYPALLTGCDSGHGMLFTTFDGKRKFTCHHPNCDPDERPVLYSVDGLTFTKD
;
A
#
# COMPACT_ATOMS: atom_id res chain seq x y z
N MET A 1 -17.01 -8.31 14.53
CA MET A 1 -16.04 -7.40 15.20
C MET A 1 -16.24 -5.97 14.71
N LYS A 2 -15.78 -4.96 15.46
CA LYS A 2 -15.64 -3.58 14.99
C LYS A 2 -14.22 -3.33 14.52
N LEU A 3 -13.98 -2.32 13.68
CA LEU A 3 -12.62 -1.95 13.26
C LEU A 3 -11.68 -1.67 14.46
N SER A 4 -12.19 -1.06 15.52
CA SER A 4 -11.43 -0.80 16.76
C SER A 4 -10.98 -2.06 17.52
N GLU A 5 -11.50 -3.23 17.15
CA GLU A 5 -11.15 -4.53 17.74
C GLU A 5 -10.18 -5.32 16.87
N ILE A 6 -9.89 -4.84 15.65
CA ILE A 6 -8.98 -5.46 14.70
C ILE A 6 -7.61 -4.81 14.84
N HIS A 7 -6.62 -5.53 15.36
CA HIS A 7 -5.23 -5.09 15.33
C HIS A 7 -4.69 -5.29 13.92
N MET A 8 -4.33 -4.19 13.25
CA MET A 8 -3.89 -4.21 11.86
C MET A 8 -3.21 -2.91 11.47
N ARG A 9 -2.10 -3.02 10.74
CA ARG A 9 -1.47 -1.93 9.99
C ARG A 9 -1.83 -2.04 8.51
N ASP A 10 -1.56 -0.97 7.75
CA ASP A 10 -1.58 -0.94 6.29
C ASP A 10 -2.88 -1.50 5.71
N PRO A 11 -4.06 -0.99 6.14
CA PRO A 11 -5.34 -1.56 5.78
C PRO A 11 -5.66 -1.32 4.30
N PHE A 12 -6.01 -2.37 3.59
CA PHE A 12 -6.49 -2.33 2.21
C PHE A 12 -7.92 -2.89 2.13
N ILE A 13 -8.87 -2.13 1.60
CA ILE A 13 -10.27 -2.56 1.43
C ILE A 13 -10.58 -2.75 -0.06
N LEU A 14 -10.91 -3.98 -0.44
CA LEU A 14 -11.43 -4.34 -1.74
C LEU A 14 -12.96 -4.46 -1.70
N PRO A 15 -13.73 -3.54 -2.32
CA PRO A 15 -15.15 -3.75 -2.57
C PRO A 15 -15.34 -4.69 -3.78
N TYR A 16 -15.98 -5.85 -3.56
CA TYR A 16 -16.21 -6.81 -4.62
C TYR A 16 -17.53 -7.57 -4.38
N GLU A 17 -18.42 -7.59 -5.39
CA GLU A 17 -19.69 -8.34 -5.38
C GLU A 17 -20.56 -8.17 -4.13
N GLY A 18 -20.66 -6.92 -3.62
CA GLY A 18 -21.51 -6.58 -2.47
C GLY A 18 -20.85 -6.83 -1.11
N VAL A 19 -19.59 -7.23 -1.08
CA VAL A 19 -18.81 -7.48 0.14
C VAL A 19 -17.55 -6.61 0.14
N TYR A 20 -17.19 -6.05 1.28
CA TYR A 20 -15.92 -5.38 1.53
C TYR A 20 -14.95 -6.39 2.15
N TYR A 21 -13.77 -6.52 1.56
CA TYR A 21 -12.69 -7.40 2.01
C TYR A 21 -11.57 -6.54 2.55
N LEU A 22 -11.29 -6.64 3.84
CA LEU A 22 -10.23 -5.89 4.52
C LEU A 22 -9.02 -6.80 4.72
N TYR A 23 -7.89 -6.40 4.15
CA TYR A 23 -6.58 -7.01 4.32
C TYR A 23 -5.66 -6.01 5.04
N GLY A 24 -4.54 -6.49 5.56
CA GLY A 24 -3.50 -5.67 6.16
C GLY A 24 -2.42 -6.49 6.83
N THR A 25 -1.42 -5.82 7.34
CA THR A 25 -0.35 -6.41 8.14
C THR A 25 -0.89 -6.81 9.51
N ARG A 26 -0.74 -8.08 9.89
CA ARG A 26 -1.20 -8.60 11.21
C ARG A 26 -0.37 -8.01 12.34
N SER A 27 0.90 -8.35 12.36
CA SER A 27 1.94 -7.81 13.25
C SER A 27 3.29 -7.92 12.58
N PHE A 28 4.32 -7.27 13.13
CA PHE A 28 5.67 -7.31 12.56
C PHE A 28 6.31 -8.71 12.55
N HIS A 29 5.78 -9.65 13.32
CA HIS A 29 6.38 -10.98 13.51
C HIS A 29 5.55 -12.13 12.92
N ASP A 30 4.33 -11.85 12.45
CA ASP A 30 3.47 -12.87 11.87
C ASP A 30 3.86 -13.20 10.43
N THR A 31 3.63 -14.45 10.04
CA THR A 31 3.96 -14.97 8.70
C THR A 31 2.70 -15.44 8.00
N GLY A 32 1.96 -14.53 7.41
CA GLY A 32 0.72 -14.83 6.70
C GLY A 32 -0.19 -13.62 6.66
N PHE A 33 -1.31 -13.76 5.97
CA PHE A 33 -2.31 -12.71 5.84
C PHE A 33 -3.71 -13.24 6.10
N ASP A 34 -4.53 -12.37 6.71
CA ASP A 34 -5.96 -12.60 6.91
C ASP A 34 -6.79 -11.68 6.02
N VAL A 35 -8.06 -12.05 5.86
CA VAL A 35 -9.11 -11.17 5.38
C VAL A 35 -10.24 -11.10 6.39
N TYR A 36 -10.77 -9.92 6.58
CA TYR A 36 -12.03 -9.67 7.29
C TYR A 36 -13.06 -9.22 6.28
N THR A 37 -14.32 -9.63 6.44
CA THR A 37 -15.39 -9.28 5.51
C THR A 37 -16.50 -8.46 6.19
N SER A 38 -17.08 -7.54 5.44
CA SER A 38 -18.22 -6.73 5.87
C SER A 38 -19.15 -6.44 4.71
N THR A 39 -20.44 -6.22 4.99
CA THR A 39 -21.42 -5.73 4.01
C THR A 39 -21.85 -4.28 4.29
N ASP A 40 -21.44 -3.73 5.43
CA ASP A 40 -21.91 -2.42 5.93
C ASP A 40 -20.77 -1.49 6.39
N LEU A 41 -19.49 -1.94 6.37
CA LEU A 41 -18.30 -1.25 6.88
C LEU A 41 -18.32 -1.00 8.40
N VAL A 42 -19.30 -1.52 9.12
CA VAL A 42 -19.48 -1.35 10.58
C VAL A 42 -19.19 -2.64 11.33
N THR A 43 -19.75 -3.73 10.82
CA THR A 43 -19.62 -5.07 11.40
C THR A 43 -18.75 -5.94 10.51
N TRP A 44 -17.66 -6.43 11.06
CA TRP A 44 -16.68 -7.27 10.37
C TRP A 44 -16.69 -8.70 10.90
N SER A 45 -16.37 -9.65 10.03
CA SER A 45 -16.23 -11.06 10.38
C SER A 45 -15.07 -11.29 11.36
N GLU A 46 -14.96 -12.50 11.88
CA GLU A 46 -13.70 -13.03 12.39
C GLU A 46 -12.67 -13.13 11.25
N PRO A 47 -11.34 -13.12 11.56
CA PRO A 47 -10.30 -13.27 10.55
C PRO A 47 -10.40 -14.63 9.85
N HIS A 48 -10.18 -14.61 8.54
CA HIS A 48 -10.02 -15.80 7.72
C HIS A 48 -8.64 -15.78 7.08
N SER A 49 -7.82 -16.81 7.33
CA SER A 49 -6.49 -16.88 6.75
C SER A 49 -6.57 -17.08 5.23
N VAL A 50 -5.95 -16.16 4.49
CA VAL A 50 -5.91 -16.17 3.02
C VAL A 50 -4.55 -16.54 2.45
N PHE A 51 -3.51 -16.41 3.26
CA PHE A 51 -2.15 -16.84 2.93
C PHE A 51 -1.40 -17.25 4.18
N GLU A 52 -0.84 -18.44 4.14
CA GLU A 52 0.12 -18.94 5.13
C GLU A 52 1.40 -19.36 4.42
N LYS A 53 2.53 -19.02 5.02
CA LYS A 53 3.85 -19.35 4.50
C LYS A 53 4.04 -20.88 4.38
N SER A 54 4.29 -21.37 3.17
CA SER A 54 4.76 -22.73 2.97
C SER A 54 6.25 -22.84 3.33
N PRO A 55 6.78 -24.07 3.62
CA PRO A 55 8.20 -24.25 3.88
C PRO A 55 9.12 -23.79 2.76
N ASP A 56 8.65 -23.83 1.51
CA ASP A 56 9.42 -23.47 0.31
C ASP A 56 9.21 -22.00 -0.11
N PHE A 57 8.42 -21.21 0.64
CA PHE A 57 8.22 -19.80 0.33
C PHE A 57 9.48 -19.01 0.67
N TRP A 58 9.93 -18.18 -0.26
CA TRP A 58 11.19 -17.45 -0.15
C TRP A 58 11.23 -16.44 0.99
N GLY A 59 10.11 -15.73 1.26
CA GLY A 59 10.01 -14.76 2.35
C GLY A 59 9.90 -15.46 3.71
N THR A 60 10.65 -14.99 4.70
CA THR A 60 10.67 -15.60 6.04
C THR A 60 10.14 -14.68 7.13
N ILE A 61 10.25 -13.36 6.94
CA ILE A 61 9.78 -12.29 7.84
C ILE A 61 9.26 -11.12 7.02
N ASP A 62 8.74 -10.09 7.67
CA ASP A 62 8.22 -8.85 7.09
C ASP A 62 7.08 -9.13 6.09
N PHE A 63 6.06 -9.84 6.55
CA PHE A 63 4.83 -10.04 5.78
C PHE A 63 3.97 -8.79 5.91
N TRP A 64 4.23 -7.78 5.04
CA TRP A 64 3.69 -6.43 5.20
C TRP A 64 2.86 -5.97 4.01
N ALA A 65 1.94 -5.05 4.30
CA ALA A 65 1.17 -4.26 3.36
C ALA A 65 0.56 -5.06 2.19
N PRO A 66 -0.30 -6.06 2.46
CA PRO A 66 -0.95 -6.83 1.40
C PRO A 66 -2.06 -5.99 0.75
N GLU A 67 -1.92 -5.70 -0.54
CA GLU A 67 -2.95 -5.09 -1.38
C GLU A 67 -3.53 -6.09 -2.36
N VAL A 68 -4.85 -6.19 -2.48
CA VAL A 68 -5.50 -7.15 -3.37
C VAL A 68 -6.24 -6.45 -4.51
N HIS A 69 -5.78 -6.70 -5.73
CA HIS A 69 -6.31 -6.10 -6.94
C HIS A 69 -6.95 -7.15 -7.86
N VAL A 70 -8.05 -6.77 -8.53
CA VAL A 70 -8.71 -7.61 -9.54
C VAL A 70 -8.09 -7.32 -10.91
N TYR A 71 -7.54 -8.34 -11.55
CA TYR A 71 -6.99 -8.23 -12.90
C TYR A 71 -7.28 -9.48 -13.70
N LYS A 72 -7.81 -9.33 -14.92
CA LYS A 72 -8.15 -10.45 -15.84
C LYS A 72 -8.91 -11.60 -15.18
N GLY A 73 -9.86 -11.24 -14.29
CA GLY A 73 -10.75 -12.21 -13.64
C GLY A 73 -10.12 -13.02 -12.49
N LYS A 74 -8.95 -12.62 -12.00
CA LYS A 74 -8.28 -13.17 -10.83
C LYS A 74 -7.97 -12.08 -9.80
N PHE A 75 -7.60 -12.53 -8.60
CA PHE A 75 -7.21 -11.66 -7.49
C PHE A 75 -5.69 -11.76 -7.30
N TYR A 76 -5.01 -10.63 -7.38
CA TYR A 76 -3.57 -10.56 -7.21
C TYR A 76 -3.26 -9.77 -5.94
N MET A 77 -2.50 -10.38 -5.04
CA MET A 77 -2.03 -9.74 -3.82
C MET A 77 -0.57 -9.31 -4.03
N PHE A 78 -0.34 -8.01 -3.87
CA PHE A 78 0.99 -7.41 -3.81
C PHE A 78 1.34 -7.30 -2.34
N ALA A 79 2.46 -7.87 -1.93
CA ALA A 79 2.88 -7.83 -0.53
C ALA A 79 4.41 -7.85 -0.40
N THR A 80 4.89 -7.29 0.68
CA THR A 80 6.30 -7.15 1.00
C THR A 80 6.79 -8.32 1.82
N PHE A 81 8.01 -8.80 1.53
CA PHE A 81 8.70 -9.89 2.21
C PHE A 81 10.20 -9.68 2.21
N ILE A 82 10.89 -10.31 3.16
CA ILE A 82 12.35 -10.41 3.22
C ILE A 82 12.76 -11.81 3.73
N ASN A 83 14.00 -12.21 3.49
CA ASN A 83 14.66 -13.31 4.15
C ASN A 83 16.13 -12.95 4.46
N ASP A 84 16.86 -13.85 5.15
CA ASP A 84 18.23 -13.62 5.58
C ASP A 84 19.26 -13.48 4.43
N HIS A 85 18.86 -13.76 3.19
CA HIS A 85 19.74 -13.83 2.03
C HIS A 85 19.38 -12.88 0.90
N THR A 86 18.24 -12.19 1.00
CA THR A 86 17.73 -11.28 -0.04
C THR A 86 17.32 -9.96 0.58
N ASN A 87 17.36 -8.90 -0.20
CA ASN A 87 16.77 -7.63 0.18
C ASN A 87 15.24 -7.75 0.27
N ARG A 88 14.63 -6.87 1.07
CA ARG A 88 13.18 -6.71 1.13
C ARG A 88 12.64 -6.33 -0.25
N GLY A 89 11.50 -6.89 -0.60
CA GLY A 89 10.87 -6.57 -1.88
C GLY A 89 9.42 -7.02 -1.95
N THR A 90 8.68 -6.43 -2.87
CA THR A 90 7.29 -6.79 -3.15
C THR A 90 7.20 -7.96 -4.11
N ALA A 91 6.49 -9.01 -3.71
CA ALA A 91 6.13 -10.15 -4.55
C ALA A 91 4.63 -10.15 -4.85
N ILE A 92 4.23 -10.91 -5.86
CA ILE A 92 2.85 -11.04 -6.30
C ILE A 92 2.36 -12.45 -6.02
N LEU A 93 1.25 -12.55 -5.32
CA LEU A 93 0.51 -13.78 -5.07
C LEU A 93 -0.80 -13.75 -5.86
N VAL A 94 -1.40 -14.91 -6.15
CA VAL A 94 -2.64 -15.02 -6.94
C VAL A 94 -3.63 -15.96 -6.31
N ALA A 95 -4.93 -15.62 -6.43
CA ALA A 95 -6.05 -16.49 -6.05
C ALA A 95 -7.19 -16.39 -7.06
N ASP A 96 -8.09 -17.38 -7.03
CA ASP A 96 -9.33 -17.38 -7.80
C ASP A 96 -10.51 -16.75 -7.02
N SER A 97 -10.28 -16.36 -5.77
CA SER A 97 -11.26 -15.75 -4.87
C SER A 97 -10.59 -14.69 -3.98
N PRO A 98 -11.31 -13.59 -3.60
CA PRO A 98 -10.79 -12.65 -2.61
C PRO A 98 -10.60 -13.27 -1.22
N MET A 99 -11.25 -14.40 -0.95
CA MET A 99 -11.08 -15.21 0.26
C MET A 99 -9.84 -16.12 0.17
N GLY A 100 -9.02 -16.02 -0.88
CA GLY A 100 -7.89 -16.92 -1.10
C GLY A 100 -8.29 -18.38 -1.43
N PRO A 101 -7.42 -19.37 -1.14
CA PRO A 101 -6.07 -19.17 -0.67
C PRO A 101 -5.17 -18.55 -1.75
N PHE A 102 -4.41 -17.56 -1.37
CA PHE A 102 -3.39 -16.99 -2.26
C PHE A 102 -2.18 -17.92 -2.32
N ARG A 103 -1.54 -17.97 -3.46
CA ARG A 103 -0.31 -18.75 -3.71
C ARG A 103 0.69 -17.90 -4.49
N PRO A 104 2.00 -18.14 -4.35
CA PRO A 104 3.02 -17.42 -5.09
C PRO A 104 2.70 -17.41 -6.59
N HIS A 105 2.81 -16.23 -7.20
CA HIS A 105 2.64 -16.03 -8.64
C HIS A 105 3.96 -15.60 -9.28
N SER A 106 4.64 -14.60 -8.73
CA SER A 106 5.97 -14.22 -9.18
C SER A 106 7.07 -15.13 -8.59
N ASP A 107 8.21 -15.22 -9.29
CA ASP A 107 9.39 -15.95 -8.83
C ASP A 107 10.20 -15.12 -7.81
N GLY A 108 9.64 -14.88 -6.63
CA GLY A 108 10.19 -13.99 -5.61
C GLY A 108 9.73 -12.55 -5.80
N ALA A 109 10.51 -11.58 -5.27
CA ALA A 109 10.21 -10.18 -5.43
C ALA A 109 10.31 -9.73 -6.90
N VAL A 110 9.36 -8.90 -7.35
CA VAL A 110 9.38 -8.26 -8.67
C VAL A 110 10.07 -6.88 -8.65
N THR A 111 10.31 -6.32 -7.48
CA THR A 111 11.18 -5.15 -7.27
C THR A 111 12.65 -5.47 -7.54
N PRO A 112 13.51 -4.47 -7.82
CA PRO A 112 14.94 -4.71 -8.07
C PRO A 112 15.61 -5.48 -6.93
N LYS A 113 16.31 -6.56 -7.25
CA LYS A 113 16.92 -7.47 -6.25
C LYS A 113 17.99 -6.83 -5.38
N GLU A 114 18.66 -5.80 -5.92
CA GLU A 114 19.74 -5.09 -5.21
C GLU A 114 19.22 -3.97 -4.31
N TRP A 115 17.91 -3.69 -4.37
CA TRP A 115 17.28 -2.61 -3.61
C TRP A 115 16.50 -3.16 -2.41
N MET A 116 16.48 -2.37 -1.33
CA MET A 116 15.51 -2.56 -0.25
C MET A 116 14.22 -1.85 -0.65
N CYS A 117 13.17 -2.62 -0.93
CA CYS A 117 11.89 -2.10 -1.44
C CYS A 117 10.72 -2.61 -0.61
N LEU A 118 9.66 -1.80 -0.54
CA LEU A 118 8.41 -2.19 0.13
C LEU A 118 7.18 -1.56 -0.54
N ASP A 119 6.00 -2.01 -0.12
CA ASP A 119 4.68 -1.41 -0.35
C ASP A 119 4.34 -1.21 -1.85
N GLY A 120 4.50 -2.28 -2.62
CA GLY A 120 4.15 -2.24 -4.03
C GLY A 120 2.64 -2.21 -4.25
N THR A 121 2.13 -1.16 -4.91
CA THR A 121 0.75 -1.03 -5.36
C THR A 121 0.59 -1.23 -6.87
N PHE A 122 -0.54 -1.78 -7.29
CA PHE A 122 -0.84 -2.04 -8.69
C PHE A 122 -1.52 -0.86 -9.37
N HIS A 123 -1.10 -0.53 -10.58
CA HIS A 123 -1.78 0.41 -11.45
C HIS A 123 -1.86 -0.12 -12.89
N LEU A 124 -3.06 -0.07 -13.48
CA LEU A 124 -3.27 -0.31 -14.90
C LEU A 124 -3.45 1.03 -15.60
N ASP A 125 -2.55 1.38 -16.50
CA ASP A 125 -2.64 2.64 -17.23
C ASP A 125 -3.71 2.61 -18.36
N GLU A 126 -3.93 3.74 -19.00
CA GLU A 126 -4.96 3.87 -20.06
C GLU A 126 -4.64 3.06 -21.32
N ASP A 127 -3.38 2.72 -21.53
CA ASP A 127 -2.92 1.87 -22.63
C ASP A 127 -3.03 0.38 -22.30
N GLY A 128 -3.44 0.05 -21.07
CA GLY A 128 -3.54 -1.32 -20.56
C GLY A 128 -2.21 -1.90 -20.10
N GLN A 129 -1.17 -1.09 -19.92
CA GLN A 129 0.12 -1.50 -19.38
C GLN A 129 0.03 -1.60 -17.86
N PRO A 130 0.30 -2.79 -17.28
CA PRO A 130 0.41 -2.94 -15.83
C PRO A 130 1.68 -2.30 -15.28
N TRP A 131 1.55 -1.59 -14.17
CA TRP A 131 2.63 -0.99 -13.41
C TRP A 131 2.58 -1.43 -11.96
N MET A 132 3.71 -1.47 -11.29
CA MET A 132 3.83 -1.44 -9.85
C MET A 132 4.52 -0.14 -9.44
N VAL A 133 3.90 0.59 -8.51
CA VAL A 133 4.51 1.73 -7.82
C VAL A 133 4.91 1.24 -6.43
N PHE A 134 6.11 1.55 -5.97
CA PHE A 134 6.70 1.00 -4.75
C PHE A 134 7.70 1.97 -4.13
N CYS A 135 8.10 1.74 -2.90
CA CYS A 135 9.12 2.52 -2.21
C CYS A 135 10.49 1.84 -2.28
N HIS A 136 11.52 2.60 -2.67
CA HIS A 136 12.91 2.28 -2.40
C HIS A 136 13.25 2.87 -1.02
N GLU A 137 13.57 2.02 -0.06
CA GLU A 137 13.57 2.37 1.35
C GLU A 137 14.71 3.26 1.80
N TRP A 138 14.38 4.19 2.70
CA TRP A 138 15.32 5.06 3.41
C TRP A 138 16.40 4.28 4.17
N VAL A 139 16.16 3.07 4.62
CA VAL A 139 17.18 2.23 5.32
C VAL A 139 18.38 1.90 4.43
N GLN A 140 18.22 1.97 3.10
CA GLN A 140 19.30 1.77 2.16
C GLN A 140 19.82 3.08 1.57
N ILE A 141 18.95 4.04 1.26
CA ILE A 141 19.28 5.25 0.49
C ILE A 141 19.11 6.55 1.27
N GLN A 142 18.72 6.49 2.55
CA GLN A 142 18.45 7.60 3.48
C GLN A 142 17.22 8.43 3.08
N ASP A 143 17.17 8.99 1.89
CA ASP A 143 16.01 9.73 1.38
C ASP A 143 15.12 8.78 0.58
N GLY A 144 14.11 8.21 1.24
CA GLY A 144 13.18 7.26 0.65
C GLY A 144 12.58 7.81 -0.65
N THR A 145 12.48 6.95 -1.66
CA THR A 145 12.07 7.35 -3.01
C THR A 145 10.91 6.48 -3.47
N VAL A 146 9.82 7.10 -3.93
CA VAL A 146 8.76 6.36 -4.62
C VAL A 146 9.17 6.16 -6.07
N CYS A 147 9.11 4.89 -6.48
CA CYS A 147 9.52 4.41 -7.80
C CYS A 147 8.39 3.70 -8.51
N ALA A 148 8.51 3.50 -9.81
CA ALA A 148 7.59 2.69 -10.59
C ALA A 148 8.34 1.76 -11.54
N ILE A 149 7.74 0.60 -11.83
CA ILE A 149 8.26 -0.38 -12.77
C ILE A 149 7.11 -0.99 -13.58
N LYS A 150 7.32 -1.19 -14.87
CA LYS A 150 6.34 -1.92 -15.69
C LYS A 150 6.35 -3.39 -15.33
N LEU A 151 5.17 -3.98 -15.28
CA LEU A 151 5.00 -5.42 -15.13
C LEU A 151 4.70 -6.08 -16.48
N SER A 152 5.02 -7.36 -16.59
CA SER A 152 4.53 -8.20 -17.68
C SER A 152 3.00 -8.28 -17.65
N ASP A 153 2.39 -8.53 -18.81
CA ASP A 153 0.92 -8.57 -18.96
C ASP A 153 0.24 -9.65 -18.10
N ASP A 154 0.98 -10.66 -17.70
CA ASP A 154 0.55 -11.73 -16.78
C ASP A 154 0.91 -11.46 -15.30
N LEU A 155 1.53 -10.32 -14.99
CA LEU A 155 2.00 -9.90 -13.66
C LEU A 155 3.08 -10.82 -13.05
N HIS A 156 3.77 -11.62 -13.86
CA HIS A 156 4.74 -12.59 -13.34
C HIS A 156 6.10 -11.98 -13.01
N HIS A 157 6.51 -10.91 -13.72
CA HIS A 157 7.82 -10.28 -13.57
C HIS A 157 7.80 -8.80 -13.98
N ALA A 158 8.83 -8.06 -13.57
CA ALA A 158 9.09 -6.72 -14.08
C ALA A 158 9.52 -6.77 -15.55
N SER A 159 8.98 -5.88 -16.38
CA SER A 159 9.24 -5.80 -17.84
C SER A 159 10.01 -4.54 -18.26
N SER A 160 10.47 -3.73 -17.32
CA SER A 160 11.30 -2.54 -17.55
C SER A 160 12.31 -2.36 -16.42
N GLU A 161 13.26 -1.44 -16.60
CA GLU A 161 13.98 -0.86 -15.46
C GLU A 161 13.04 0.04 -14.65
N PRO A 162 13.30 0.22 -13.34
CA PRO A 162 12.54 1.13 -12.49
C PRO A 162 12.80 2.59 -12.87
N ILE A 163 11.81 3.44 -12.64
CA ILE A 163 11.92 4.90 -12.73
C ILE A 163 11.64 5.53 -11.38
N GLU A 164 12.40 6.54 -11.00
CA GLU A 164 12.12 7.36 -9.83
C GLU A 164 10.98 8.33 -10.13
N LEU A 165 10.02 8.46 -9.21
CA LEU A 165 8.90 9.39 -9.35
C LEU A 165 9.10 10.64 -8.50
N TRP A 166 9.37 10.47 -7.18
CA TRP A 166 9.71 11.55 -6.24
C TRP A 166 10.46 11.01 -5.03
N LYS A 167 11.16 11.90 -4.33
CA LYS A 167 11.80 11.64 -3.04
C LYS A 167 10.97 12.18 -1.89
N ALA A 168 11.12 11.59 -0.73
CA ALA A 168 10.42 12.06 0.47
C ALA A 168 10.76 13.53 0.81
N SER A 169 12.03 13.91 0.69
CA SER A 169 12.50 15.28 0.98
C SER A 169 12.00 16.33 -0.02
N ASP A 170 11.48 15.94 -1.18
CA ASP A 170 10.89 16.87 -2.15
C ASP A 170 9.57 17.48 -1.63
N ALA A 171 8.89 16.82 -0.66
CA ALA A 171 7.63 17.30 -0.09
C ALA A 171 7.86 18.30 1.04
N PRO A 172 7.40 19.57 0.94
CA PRO A 172 7.66 20.61 1.95
C PRO A 172 7.14 20.31 3.34
N CYS A 173 6.10 19.47 3.46
CA CYS A 173 5.50 19.06 4.74
C CYS A 173 6.25 17.92 5.44
N VAL A 174 7.11 17.18 4.73
CA VAL A 174 7.82 16.02 5.27
C VAL A 174 9.05 16.46 6.09
N ARG A 175 9.34 15.71 7.14
CA ARG A 175 10.51 15.88 8.00
C ARG A 175 11.29 14.58 8.09
N HIS A 176 12.58 14.70 8.38
CA HIS A 176 13.41 13.55 8.73
C HIS A 176 12.93 12.90 10.04
N LEU A 177 13.30 11.64 10.24
CA LEU A 177 13.02 10.94 11.49
C LEU A 177 13.73 11.65 12.65
N GLY A 178 13.02 11.83 13.77
CA GLY A 178 13.54 12.62 14.90
C GLY A 178 14.80 12.08 15.56
N TRP A 179 15.15 10.81 15.30
CA TRP A 179 16.38 10.14 15.78
C TRP A 179 17.43 9.94 14.67
N ASN A 180 17.11 10.27 13.42
CA ASN A 180 18.01 10.22 12.27
C ASN A 180 17.68 11.37 11.32
N ASP A 181 18.46 12.45 11.37
CA ASP A 181 18.27 13.69 10.63
C ASP A 181 18.62 13.60 9.13
N GLU A 182 19.07 12.44 8.67
CA GLU A 182 19.29 12.15 7.24
C GLU A 182 18.20 11.25 6.63
N ALA A 183 17.35 10.63 7.46
CA ALA A 183 16.38 9.65 7.02
C ALA A 183 15.00 10.27 6.78
N PHE A 184 14.53 10.20 5.54
CA PHE A 184 13.18 10.60 5.10
C PHE A 184 12.42 9.38 4.60
N VAL A 185 11.24 9.14 5.12
CA VAL A 185 10.46 7.93 4.89
C VAL A 185 9.51 8.09 3.70
N THR A 186 9.39 7.05 2.88
CA THR A 186 8.28 6.85 1.95
C THR A 186 7.67 5.49 2.21
N ASP A 187 6.35 5.45 2.48
CA ASP A 187 5.57 4.24 2.69
C ASP A 187 4.26 4.30 1.89
N GLY A 188 3.65 3.18 1.62
CA GLY A 188 2.28 2.99 1.16
C GLY A 188 1.81 3.86 -0.01
N PRO A 189 2.50 3.89 -1.17
CA PRO A 189 2.02 4.64 -2.31
C PRO A 189 0.72 4.00 -2.84
N PHE A 190 -0.33 4.80 -3.03
CA PHE A 190 -1.60 4.35 -3.60
C PHE A 190 -2.03 5.25 -4.74
N ILE A 191 -2.17 4.70 -5.94
CA ILE A 191 -2.47 5.45 -7.18
C ILE A 191 -3.98 5.56 -7.38
N PHE A 192 -4.45 6.79 -7.64
CA PHE A 192 -5.86 7.06 -7.90
C PHE A 192 -6.06 8.20 -8.91
N ARG A 193 -7.28 8.33 -9.44
CA ARG A 193 -7.67 9.46 -10.29
C ARG A 193 -8.64 10.39 -9.56
N HIS A 194 -8.39 11.67 -9.71
CA HIS A 194 -9.25 12.74 -9.22
C HIS A 194 -9.26 13.91 -10.22
N ASP A 195 -10.46 14.34 -10.64
CA ASP A 195 -10.67 15.43 -11.61
C ASP A 195 -9.80 15.32 -12.88
N GLY A 196 -9.69 14.09 -13.41
CA GLY A 196 -8.93 13.78 -14.62
C GLY A 196 -7.40 13.72 -14.42
N LYS A 197 -6.90 13.99 -13.22
CA LYS A 197 -5.48 13.88 -12.86
C LYS A 197 -5.15 12.51 -12.30
N LEU A 198 -3.95 12.03 -12.54
CA LEU A 198 -3.38 10.88 -11.85
C LEU A 198 -2.65 11.37 -10.61
N MET A 199 -3.03 10.82 -9.47
CA MET A 199 -2.52 11.20 -8.16
C MET A 199 -2.06 9.97 -7.39
N SER A 200 -1.24 10.18 -6.39
CA SER A 200 -0.86 9.19 -5.39
C SER A 200 -1.13 9.73 -3.99
N LEU A 201 -1.66 8.87 -3.12
CA LEU A 201 -1.45 8.97 -1.69
C LEU A 201 -0.13 8.29 -1.36
N TRP A 202 0.54 8.72 -0.30
CA TRP A 202 1.71 8.05 0.26
C TRP A 202 1.93 8.56 1.69
N ALA A 203 2.62 7.79 2.51
CA ALA A 203 2.83 8.14 3.91
C ALA A 203 4.29 8.51 4.20
N SER A 204 4.47 9.39 5.18
CA SER A 204 5.76 9.85 5.66
C SER A 204 5.64 10.38 7.10
N PHE A 205 6.59 11.20 7.53
CA PHE A 205 6.60 11.84 8.85
C PHE A 205 6.69 13.37 8.76
N ASP A 206 6.00 14.06 9.66
CA ASP A 206 6.25 15.46 10.01
C ASP A 206 6.66 15.58 11.49
N GLU A 207 6.70 16.80 12.04
CA GLU A 207 6.99 17.04 13.46
C GLU A 207 5.92 16.50 14.42
N THR A 208 4.76 16.08 13.92
CA THR A 208 3.63 15.56 14.72
C THR A 208 3.52 14.04 14.70
N GLY A 209 4.30 13.35 13.88
CA GLY A 209 4.28 11.89 13.73
C GLY A 209 4.05 11.43 12.30
N TYR A 210 3.42 10.29 12.13
CA TYR A 210 3.11 9.69 10.83
C TYR A 210 1.97 10.44 10.13
N ILE A 211 2.14 10.75 8.86
CA ILE A 211 1.21 11.57 8.07
C ILE A 211 0.90 10.92 6.71
N GLU A 212 -0.24 11.28 6.16
CA GLU A 212 -0.60 11.01 4.76
C GLU A 212 -0.31 12.23 3.89
N VAL A 213 0.28 12.02 2.73
CA VAL A 213 0.71 13.05 1.78
C VAL A 213 0.18 12.74 0.39
N MET A 214 0.17 13.72 -0.51
CA MET A 214 -0.23 13.54 -1.91
C MET A 214 0.90 13.85 -2.87
N ALA A 215 0.84 13.18 -4.03
CA ALA A 215 1.58 13.52 -5.24
C ALA A 215 0.65 13.59 -6.45
N CYS A 216 1.04 14.33 -7.49
CA CYS A 216 0.24 14.50 -8.70
C CYS A 216 1.13 14.49 -9.95
N SER A 217 0.76 13.65 -10.91
CA SER A 217 1.41 13.61 -12.22
C SER A 217 0.93 14.77 -13.11
N ASP A 218 1.86 15.43 -13.81
CA ASP A 218 1.60 16.58 -14.68
C ASP A 218 0.83 16.22 -15.96
N ASN A 219 0.99 14.99 -16.44
CA ASN A 219 0.42 14.50 -17.70
C ASN A 219 -0.60 13.37 -17.54
N GLY A 220 -0.91 12.97 -16.29
CA GLY A 220 -1.87 11.91 -15.98
C GLY A 220 -1.35 10.48 -16.22
N ARG A 221 -0.03 10.30 -16.38
CA ARG A 221 0.66 9.01 -16.57
C ARG A 221 1.63 8.73 -15.43
N ILE A 222 1.96 7.44 -15.22
CA ILE A 222 2.97 7.03 -14.22
C ILE A 222 4.35 7.62 -14.57
N ASP A 223 4.73 7.61 -15.84
CA ASP A 223 6.01 8.09 -16.36
C ASP A 223 6.04 9.62 -16.62
N GLY A 224 5.08 10.37 -16.07
CA GLY A 224 5.08 11.83 -16.06
C GLY A 224 5.99 12.44 -14.98
N ASN A 225 6.05 13.77 -14.92
CA ASN A 225 6.71 14.45 -13.81
C ASN A 225 5.72 14.56 -12.64
N TRP A 226 6.16 14.19 -11.45
CA TRP A 226 5.35 14.22 -10.25
C TRP A 226 5.67 15.44 -9.39
N SER A 227 4.62 16.09 -8.90
CA SER A 227 4.71 17.17 -7.91
C SER A 227 4.20 16.65 -6.56
N VAL A 228 4.94 16.93 -5.50
CA VAL A 228 4.61 16.60 -4.10
C VAL A 228 4.39 17.87 -3.26
N ASP A 229 4.21 19.02 -3.89
CA ASP A 229 3.95 20.31 -3.22
C ASP A 229 2.49 20.41 -2.77
N TYR A 230 2.11 19.53 -1.84
CA TYR A 230 0.80 19.45 -1.23
C TYR A 230 0.93 19.51 0.30
N PRO A 231 -0.07 20.08 1.01
CA PRO A 231 -0.11 19.98 2.46
C PRO A 231 -0.35 18.53 2.88
N ALA A 232 0.13 18.15 4.06
CA ALA A 232 -0.21 16.87 4.65
C ALA A 232 -1.73 16.76 4.87
N LEU A 233 -2.29 15.58 4.58
CA LEU A 233 -3.73 15.33 4.67
C LEU A 233 -4.17 14.97 6.10
N LEU A 234 -3.37 14.19 6.79
CA LEU A 234 -3.64 13.67 8.14
C LEU A 234 -2.46 14.02 9.05
N THR A 235 -2.31 15.31 9.34
CA THR A 235 -1.28 15.78 10.28
C THR A 235 -1.83 15.84 11.71
N GLY A 236 -0.97 15.62 12.71
CA GLY A 236 -1.32 15.70 14.12
C GLY A 236 -2.14 14.54 14.69
N CYS A 237 -2.32 13.46 13.93
CA CYS A 237 -3.10 12.30 14.37
C CYS A 237 -2.34 10.97 14.25
N ASP A 238 -1.06 10.99 13.88
CA ASP A 238 -0.20 9.81 13.78
C ASP A 238 -0.85 8.68 12.97
N SER A 239 -1.31 9.02 11.75
CA SER A 239 -2.08 8.15 10.86
C SER A 239 -1.55 8.22 9.44
N GLY A 240 -1.48 7.10 8.78
CA GLY A 240 -1.02 7.04 7.38
C GLY A 240 -1.11 5.64 6.79
N HIS A 241 -0.44 5.44 5.67
CA HIS A 241 -0.45 4.23 4.85
C HIS A 241 -1.88 3.87 4.47
N GLY A 242 -2.52 4.78 3.74
CA GLY A 242 -3.93 4.67 3.45
C GLY A 242 -4.25 4.48 1.97
N MET A 243 -5.48 4.02 1.73
CA MET A 243 -5.99 3.83 0.38
C MET A 243 -7.43 4.34 0.24
N LEU A 244 -7.80 4.70 -0.98
CA LEU A 244 -9.14 5.14 -1.35
C LEU A 244 -9.94 3.99 -1.97
N PHE A 245 -11.21 3.89 -1.62
CA PHE A 245 -12.14 2.98 -2.28
C PHE A 245 -13.51 3.64 -2.47
N THR A 246 -14.32 3.05 -3.33
CA THR A 246 -15.71 3.50 -3.56
C THR A 246 -16.66 2.46 -2.98
N THR A 247 -17.58 2.91 -2.15
CA THR A 247 -18.63 2.06 -1.57
C THR A 247 -19.66 1.65 -2.61
N PHE A 248 -20.46 0.63 -2.32
CA PHE A 248 -21.52 0.16 -3.24
C PHE A 248 -22.64 1.19 -3.47
N ASP A 249 -22.79 2.19 -2.59
CA ASP A 249 -23.69 3.33 -2.78
C ASP A 249 -23.00 4.54 -3.47
N GLY A 250 -21.77 4.35 -3.97
CA GLY A 250 -21.05 5.32 -4.78
C GLY A 250 -20.30 6.41 -4.01
N LYS A 251 -20.21 6.32 -2.69
CA LYS A 251 -19.44 7.26 -1.86
C LYS A 251 -17.96 6.90 -1.87
N ARG A 252 -17.10 7.92 -1.87
CA ARG A 252 -15.66 7.72 -1.70
C ARG A 252 -15.31 7.64 -0.23
N LYS A 253 -14.50 6.65 0.13
CA LYS A 253 -13.96 6.42 1.45
C LYS A 253 -12.44 6.30 1.40
N PHE A 254 -11.81 6.58 2.53
CA PHE A 254 -10.39 6.36 2.76
C PHE A 254 -10.23 5.52 4.02
N THR A 255 -9.27 4.63 4.01
CA THR A 255 -8.84 3.87 5.19
C THR A 255 -7.34 4.01 5.38
N CYS A 256 -6.90 4.06 6.63
CA CYS A 256 -5.50 4.01 7.04
C CYS A 256 -5.39 3.36 8.41
N HIS A 257 -4.20 3.15 8.94
CA HIS A 257 -4.06 2.76 10.34
C HIS A 257 -3.86 3.98 11.26
N HIS A 258 -4.25 3.81 12.53
CA HIS A 258 -4.10 4.79 13.60
C HIS A 258 -4.12 4.09 14.97
N PRO A 259 -3.21 4.47 15.92
CA PRO A 259 -2.00 5.28 15.72
C PRO A 259 -0.93 4.49 14.95
N ASN A 260 0.21 5.09 14.64
CA ASN A 260 1.37 4.41 14.09
C ASN A 260 2.29 3.90 15.22
N CYS A 261 1.75 3.05 16.09
CA CYS A 261 2.40 2.55 17.30
C CYS A 261 1.96 1.12 17.64
N ASP A 262 2.84 0.14 17.43
CA ASP A 262 2.55 -1.26 17.79
C ASP A 262 2.46 -1.43 19.32
N PRO A 263 1.46 -2.16 19.84
CA PRO A 263 0.39 -2.93 19.20
C PRO A 263 -0.97 -2.20 19.10
N ASP A 264 -0.97 -0.88 19.07
CA ASP A 264 -2.20 -0.08 19.22
C ASP A 264 -2.86 0.27 17.87
N GLU A 265 -2.25 -0.11 16.74
CA GLU A 265 -2.75 0.20 15.40
C GLU A 265 -4.10 -0.46 15.11
N ARG A 266 -5.00 0.34 14.59
CA ARG A 266 -6.33 -0.09 14.15
C ARG A 266 -6.69 0.55 12.82
N PRO A 267 -7.39 -0.17 11.93
CA PRO A 267 -7.96 0.45 10.74
C PRO A 267 -8.97 1.52 11.13
N VAL A 268 -8.91 2.67 10.48
CA VAL A 268 -9.87 3.75 10.64
C VAL A 268 -10.44 4.15 9.29
N LEU A 269 -11.67 4.65 9.28
CA LEU A 269 -12.36 5.09 8.07
C LEU A 269 -12.60 6.59 8.09
N TYR A 270 -12.54 7.16 6.90
CA TYR A 270 -12.87 8.56 6.63
C TYR A 270 -13.84 8.64 5.46
N SER A 271 -14.79 9.54 5.54
CA SER A 271 -15.57 10.01 4.41
C SER A 271 -14.75 11.00 3.61
N VAL A 272 -14.81 10.89 2.27
CA VAL A 272 -14.02 11.73 1.37
C VAL A 272 -14.92 12.54 0.44
N ASP A 273 -14.80 13.86 0.52
CA ASP A 273 -15.43 14.81 -0.41
C ASP A 273 -14.35 15.63 -1.11
N GLY A 274 -14.21 15.42 -2.43
CA GLY A 274 -13.08 15.92 -3.19
C GLY A 274 -11.75 15.34 -2.66
N LEU A 275 -10.95 16.18 -2.03
CA LEU A 275 -9.70 15.84 -1.32
C LEU A 275 -9.79 16.18 0.18
N THR A 276 -11.01 16.32 0.72
CA THR A 276 -11.23 16.55 2.14
C THR A 276 -11.61 15.23 2.83
N PHE A 277 -10.89 14.90 3.89
CA PHE A 277 -11.03 13.68 4.66
C PHE A 277 -11.68 14.00 6.01
N THR A 278 -12.80 13.37 6.30
CA THR A 278 -13.52 13.53 7.58
C THR A 278 -13.64 12.17 8.25
N LYS A 279 -13.10 12.02 9.46
CA LYS A 279 -13.13 10.75 10.22
C LYS A 279 -14.57 10.35 10.50
N ASP A 280 -14.93 9.09 10.25
CA ASP A 280 -16.27 8.54 10.45
C ASP A 280 -16.66 8.35 11.91
#